data_1b1c57fda6d8c72f5e32315dabb727cc
#
_entry.id   1b1c57fda6d8c72f5e32315dabb727cc
#
_cell.length_a   1.000
_cell.length_b   1.000
_cell.length_c   1.000
_cell.angle_alpha   90.00
_cell.angle_beta   90.00
_cell.angle_gamma   90.00
#
_symmetry.space_group_name_H-M   'P 1'
#
loop_
_entity.id
_entity.type
_entity.pdbx_description
1 polymer ?
#
loop_
_entity_poly.entity_id
_entity_poly.type
_entity_poly.pdbx_seq_one_letter_code
_entity_poly.pdbx_strand_id
1 'polypeptide(L)'
;MELELVISDLDGTIVETENYHRLAYNELFKELGLDASWSKQDYAHRLQTMGGNKFREIFSWLNLPENKYEQSKQRLYARKTELYVELITHDLTAGQLCLRPGIERLFKEVQDSGIPIAIGTACVGWAAQKVVQAALGEPFLHSLACLCGGESTPEHKPAPDIYLLVAQKVGVHPESCVVIEDTRHGLQSAKRAGMSCIAIPSEFAAMHDFSEADLVLTDLNSPTPFNLKRLRDLLL
;
A
#
# COMPACT_ATOMS: atom_id res chain seq x y z
N MET A 1 -11.98 -16.40 17.95
CA MET A 1 -10.49 -16.54 17.95
C MET A 1 -9.87 -15.30 18.60
N GLU A 2 -8.63 -15.38 19.05
CA GLU A 2 -7.95 -14.22 19.64
C GLU A 2 -7.18 -13.47 18.52
N LEU A 3 -7.14 -12.14 18.59
CA LEU A 3 -6.35 -11.31 17.67
C LEU A 3 -4.89 -11.35 18.08
N GLU A 4 -4.05 -11.90 17.22
CA GLU A 4 -2.62 -12.07 17.48
C GLU A 4 -1.74 -11.18 16.57
N LEU A 5 -2.29 -10.66 15.47
CA LEU A 5 -1.54 -9.81 14.52
C LEU A 5 -2.46 -8.84 13.78
N VAL A 6 -2.04 -7.58 13.70
CA VAL A 6 -2.62 -6.60 12.77
C VAL A 6 -1.67 -6.40 11.60
N ILE A 7 -2.16 -6.60 10.39
CA ILE A 7 -1.41 -6.36 9.16
C ILE A 7 -2.01 -5.16 8.46
N SER A 8 -1.20 -4.18 8.11
CA SER A 8 -1.65 -3.05 7.30
C SER A 8 -1.04 -3.12 5.90
N ASP A 9 -1.84 -2.82 4.89
CA ASP A 9 -1.29 -2.28 3.66
C ASP A 9 -0.70 -0.89 3.91
N LEU A 10 0.04 -0.33 2.95
CA LEU A 10 0.69 0.97 3.06
C LEU A 10 0.01 2.02 2.18
N ASP A 11 0.02 1.77 0.86
CA ASP A 11 -0.33 2.75 -0.16
C ASP A 11 -1.86 2.90 -0.26
N GLY A 12 -2.38 4.08 0.08
CA GLY A 12 -3.82 4.31 0.16
C GLY A 12 -4.45 3.88 1.50
N THR A 13 -3.73 3.10 2.31
CA THR A 13 -4.20 2.63 3.63
C THR A 13 -3.65 3.46 4.79
N ILE A 14 -2.33 3.58 4.91
CA ILE A 14 -1.70 4.42 5.95
C ILE A 14 -1.66 5.87 5.49
N VAL A 15 -1.33 6.10 4.23
CA VAL A 15 -1.19 7.41 3.58
C VAL A 15 -1.77 7.34 2.18
N GLU A 16 -2.41 8.42 1.71
CA GLU A 16 -2.87 8.54 0.32
C GLU A 16 -1.67 8.75 -0.62
N THR A 17 -1.25 7.71 -1.31
CA THR A 17 -0.02 7.70 -2.09
C THR A 17 -0.20 7.76 -3.61
N GLU A 18 -1.37 7.40 -4.13
CA GLU A 18 -1.57 7.24 -5.58
C GLU A 18 -1.29 8.50 -6.39
N ASN A 19 -1.62 9.68 -5.84
CA ASN A 19 -1.28 10.93 -6.50
C ASN A 19 0.25 11.15 -6.60
N TYR A 20 1.02 10.69 -5.63
CA TYR A 20 2.49 10.77 -5.65
C TYR A 20 3.11 9.83 -6.68
N HIS A 21 2.50 8.65 -6.86
CA HIS A 21 2.87 7.77 -7.96
C HIS A 21 2.67 8.44 -9.33
N ARG A 22 1.54 9.15 -9.51
CA ARG A 22 1.28 9.94 -10.74
C ARG A 22 2.30 11.05 -10.94
N LEU A 23 2.58 11.82 -9.88
CA LEU A 23 3.57 12.90 -9.92
C LEU A 23 4.96 12.37 -10.27
N ALA A 24 5.36 11.23 -9.70
CA ALA A 24 6.63 10.59 -10.02
C ALA A 24 6.74 10.16 -11.49
N TYR A 25 5.63 9.70 -12.10
CA TYR A 25 5.61 9.47 -13.55
C TYR A 25 5.81 10.76 -14.34
N ASN A 26 5.15 11.85 -13.95
CA ASN A 26 5.28 13.13 -14.63
C ASN A 26 6.70 13.70 -14.51
N GLU A 27 7.35 13.56 -13.36
CA GLU A 27 8.76 13.93 -13.21
C GLU A 27 9.67 13.03 -14.07
N LEU A 28 9.41 11.72 -14.10
CA LEU A 28 10.14 10.80 -14.98
C LEU A 28 10.01 11.22 -16.47
N PHE A 29 8.82 11.64 -16.91
CA PHE A 29 8.63 12.11 -18.29
C PHE A 29 9.49 13.35 -18.60
N LYS A 30 9.57 14.30 -17.67
CA LYS A 30 10.44 15.48 -17.80
C LYS A 30 11.91 15.08 -17.91
N GLU A 31 12.39 14.17 -17.02
CA GLU A 31 13.77 13.67 -17.07
C GLU A 31 14.10 12.97 -18.38
N LEU A 32 13.12 12.31 -19.01
CA LEU A 32 13.26 11.63 -20.28
C LEU A 32 13.11 12.57 -21.49
N GLY A 33 12.81 13.86 -21.27
CA GLY A 33 12.57 14.84 -22.35
C GLY A 33 11.27 14.57 -23.12
N LEU A 34 10.30 13.89 -22.52
CA LEU A 34 9.01 13.60 -23.13
C LEU A 34 8.05 14.77 -22.91
N ASP A 35 7.40 15.24 -23.98
CA ASP A 35 6.30 16.20 -23.91
C ASP A 35 4.99 15.47 -23.53
N ALA A 36 4.94 14.96 -22.30
CA ALA A 36 3.83 14.19 -21.78
C ALA A 36 3.60 14.50 -20.30
N SER A 37 2.34 14.46 -19.89
CA SER A 37 1.94 14.50 -18.48
C SER A 37 0.62 13.77 -18.30
N TRP A 38 0.47 13.11 -17.15
CA TRP A 38 -0.80 12.49 -16.79
C TRP A 38 -1.55 13.35 -15.78
N SER A 39 -2.78 13.74 -16.13
CA SER A 39 -3.74 14.29 -15.18
C SER A 39 -4.18 13.21 -14.16
N LYS A 40 -4.89 13.62 -13.10
CA LYS A 40 -5.51 12.64 -12.17
C LYS A 40 -6.44 11.68 -12.91
N GLN A 41 -7.22 12.18 -13.89
CA GLN A 41 -8.15 11.36 -14.66
C GLN A 41 -7.43 10.37 -15.57
N ASP A 42 -6.36 10.80 -16.27
CA ASP A 42 -5.53 9.93 -17.10
C ASP A 42 -4.91 8.81 -16.27
N TYR A 43 -4.42 9.14 -15.07
CA TYR A 43 -3.79 8.19 -14.19
C TYR A 43 -4.80 7.19 -13.60
N ALA A 44 -5.99 7.65 -13.18
CA ALA A 44 -7.06 6.78 -12.69
C ALA A 44 -7.48 5.74 -13.73
N HIS A 45 -7.57 6.13 -15.02
CA HIS A 45 -7.82 5.20 -16.11
C HIS A 45 -6.71 4.14 -16.22
N ARG A 46 -5.45 4.53 -16.06
CA ARG A 46 -4.27 3.64 -16.15
C ARG A 46 -4.10 2.72 -14.94
N LEU A 47 -4.67 3.04 -13.79
CA LEU A 47 -4.68 2.14 -12.62
C LEU A 47 -5.41 0.83 -12.91
N GLN A 48 -6.42 0.85 -13.78
CA GLN A 48 -7.15 -0.35 -14.19
C GLN A 48 -6.29 -1.36 -14.96
N THR A 49 -5.19 -0.91 -15.55
CA THR A 49 -4.30 -1.73 -16.37
C THR A 49 -3.06 -2.24 -15.65
N MET A 50 -3.02 -2.16 -14.31
CA MET A 50 -2.01 -2.67 -13.35
C MET A 50 -0.56 -2.86 -13.89
N GLY A 51 0.36 -2.11 -13.34
CA GLY A 51 1.82 -2.35 -13.37
C GLY A 51 2.51 -2.33 -14.73
N GLY A 52 2.45 -3.40 -15.50
CA GLY A 52 3.25 -3.60 -16.71
C GLY A 52 2.90 -2.72 -17.90
N ASN A 53 1.62 -2.42 -18.08
CA ASN A 53 1.16 -1.69 -19.29
C ASN A 53 1.57 -0.21 -19.28
N LYS A 54 1.70 0.43 -18.10
CA LYS A 54 2.16 1.82 -18.00
C LYS A 54 3.56 1.99 -18.57
N PHE A 55 4.47 1.06 -18.29
CA PHE A 55 5.82 1.09 -18.83
C PHE A 55 5.88 0.73 -20.32
N ARG A 56 4.95 -0.10 -20.81
CA ARG A 56 4.83 -0.37 -22.25
C ARG A 56 4.46 0.89 -23.03
N GLU A 57 3.56 1.71 -22.51
CA GLU A 57 3.20 3.01 -23.09
C GLU A 57 4.42 3.95 -23.12
N ILE A 58 5.13 4.11 -22.00
CA ILE A 58 6.33 4.94 -21.90
C ILE A 58 7.43 4.45 -22.87
N PHE A 59 7.62 3.13 -22.93
CA PHE A 59 8.60 2.53 -23.82
C PHE A 59 8.30 2.82 -25.30
N SER A 60 7.02 2.81 -25.69
CA SER A 60 6.60 3.16 -27.03
C SER A 60 6.93 4.63 -27.40
N TRP A 61 6.82 5.55 -26.44
CA TRP A 61 7.18 6.95 -26.64
C TRP A 61 8.68 7.17 -26.81
N LEU A 62 9.49 6.31 -26.18
CA LEU A 62 10.96 6.36 -26.30
C LEU A 62 11.48 5.77 -27.61
N ASN A 63 10.62 5.14 -28.41
CA ASN A 63 10.97 4.52 -29.69
C ASN A 63 12.21 3.61 -29.63
N LEU A 64 12.34 2.82 -28.54
CA LEU A 64 13.45 1.92 -28.32
C LEU A 64 13.20 0.56 -28.97
N PRO A 65 14.27 -0.18 -29.36
CA PRO A 65 14.14 -1.54 -29.91
C PRO A 65 13.50 -2.50 -28.89
N GLU A 66 12.59 -3.37 -29.34
CA GLU A 66 11.82 -4.28 -28.48
C GLU A 66 12.70 -5.14 -27.54
N ASN A 67 13.86 -5.58 -28.01
CA ASN A 67 14.81 -6.34 -27.20
C ASN A 67 15.40 -5.57 -26.00
N LYS A 68 15.11 -4.26 -25.88
CA LYS A 68 15.50 -3.42 -24.73
C LYS A 68 14.38 -3.24 -23.70
N TYR A 69 13.18 -3.78 -23.98
CA TYR A 69 12.01 -3.52 -23.13
C TYR A 69 12.23 -3.87 -21.67
N GLU A 70 12.61 -5.09 -21.35
CA GLU A 70 12.73 -5.53 -19.95
C GLU A 70 13.82 -4.75 -19.19
N GLN A 71 14.97 -4.52 -19.83
CA GLN A 71 16.04 -3.71 -19.22
C GLN A 71 15.60 -2.26 -18.99
N SER A 72 14.89 -1.67 -19.95
CA SER A 72 14.38 -0.30 -19.84
C SER A 72 13.29 -0.22 -18.78
N LYS A 73 12.36 -1.17 -18.74
CA LYS A 73 11.31 -1.26 -17.72
C LYS A 73 11.89 -1.28 -16.31
N GLN A 74 12.87 -2.13 -16.04
CA GLN A 74 13.52 -2.21 -14.72
C GLN A 74 14.14 -0.86 -14.32
N ARG A 75 14.88 -0.22 -15.23
CA ARG A 75 15.54 1.08 -14.98
C ARG A 75 14.52 2.20 -14.77
N LEU A 76 13.48 2.26 -15.58
CA LEU A 76 12.42 3.26 -15.49
C LEU A 76 11.61 3.08 -14.20
N TYR A 77 11.32 1.82 -13.83
CA TYR A 77 10.63 1.52 -12.58
C TYR A 77 11.44 1.95 -11.36
N ALA A 78 12.74 1.63 -11.35
CA ALA A 78 13.63 2.04 -10.26
C ALA A 78 13.68 3.57 -10.12
N ARG A 79 13.91 4.31 -11.24
CA ARG A 79 13.96 5.77 -11.21
C ARG A 79 12.62 6.40 -10.80
N LYS A 80 11.50 5.88 -11.33
CA LYS A 80 10.15 6.30 -10.92
C LYS A 80 9.93 6.11 -9.42
N THR A 81 10.44 5.00 -8.86
CA THR A 81 10.28 4.72 -7.43
C THR A 81 11.12 5.66 -6.56
N GLU A 82 12.34 6.00 -7.00
CA GLU A 82 13.15 7.05 -6.35
C GLU A 82 12.42 8.39 -6.32
N LEU A 83 11.92 8.85 -7.47
CA LEU A 83 11.14 10.09 -7.58
C LEU A 83 9.89 10.07 -6.68
N TYR A 84 9.20 8.93 -6.62
CA TYR A 84 8.05 8.75 -5.72
C TYR A 84 8.47 8.95 -4.26
N VAL A 85 9.54 8.29 -3.83
CA VAL A 85 10.03 8.40 -2.45
C VAL A 85 10.46 9.84 -2.14
N GLU A 86 11.20 10.49 -3.04
CA GLU A 86 11.63 11.88 -2.88
C GLU A 86 10.42 12.81 -2.65
N LEU A 87 9.40 12.72 -3.51
CA LEU A 87 8.21 13.58 -3.44
C LEU A 87 7.39 13.33 -2.16
N ILE A 88 7.05 12.07 -1.88
CA ILE A 88 6.16 11.75 -0.77
C ILE A 88 6.82 11.98 0.59
N THR A 89 8.10 11.65 0.74
CA THR A 89 8.80 11.87 2.01
C THR A 89 9.03 13.35 2.29
N HIS A 90 9.26 14.16 1.25
CA HIS A 90 9.31 15.61 1.38
C HIS A 90 8.01 16.15 1.98
N ASP A 91 6.86 15.81 1.39
CA ASP A 91 5.57 16.35 1.81
C ASP A 91 5.11 15.81 3.18
N LEU A 92 5.44 14.55 3.51
CA LEU A 92 5.22 13.98 4.84
C LEU A 92 6.02 14.74 5.90
N THR A 93 7.31 14.97 5.68
CA THR A 93 8.17 15.67 6.64
C THR A 93 7.86 17.16 6.75
N ALA A 94 7.34 17.77 5.68
CA ALA A 94 6.87 19.15 5.66
C ALA A 94 5.47 19.34 6.26
N GLY A 95 4.78 18.26 6.64
CA GLY A 95 3.40 18.30 7.14
C GLY A 95 2.34 18.65 6.08
N GLN A 96 2.69 18.54 4.80
CA GLN A 96 1.77 18.79 3.68
C GLN A 96 0.92 17.56 3.33
N LEU A 97 1.42 16.38 3.69
CA LEU A 97 0.71 15.11 3.61
C LEU A 97 0.60 14.51 5.02
N CYS A 98 -0.58 14.01 5.37
CA CYS A 98 -0.85 13.43 6.68
C CYS A 98 -1.24 11.95 6.55
N LEU A 99 -1.15 11.24 7.67
CA LEU A 99 -1.74 9.90 7.83
C LEU A 99 -3.24 9.95 7.56
N ARG A 100 -3.77 8.86 7.08
CA ARG A 100 -5.22 8.71 6.98
C ARG A 100 -5.87 8.76 8.38
N PRO A 101 -7.07 9.35 8.50
CA PRO A 101 -7.69 9.62 9.79
C PRO A 101 -7.83 8.37 10.66
N GLY A 102 -7.27 8.42 11.87
CA GLY A 102 -7.36 7.38 12.89
C GLY A 102 -6.29 6.28 12.83
N ILE A 103 -5.43 6.24 11.81
CA ILE A 103 -4.34 5.27 11.69
C ILE A 103 -3.40 5.35 12.90
N GLU A 104 -2.85 6.52 13.18
CA GLU A 104 -1.91 6.71 14.30
C GLU A 104 -2.51 6.26 15.64
N ARG A 105 -3.75 6.69 15.90
CA ARG A 105 -4.46 6.33 17.13
C ARG A 105 -4.67 4.82 17.25
N LEU A 106 -5.18 4.17 16.19
CA LEU A 106 -5.44 2.73 16.22
C LEU A 106 -4.14 1.94 16.38
N PHE A 107 -3.08 2.32 15.65
CA PHE A 107 -1.79 1.65 15.76
C PHE A 107 -1.21 1.78 17.16
N LYS A 108 -1.35 2.96 17.78
CA LYS A 108 -0.94 3.14 19.17
C LYS A 108 -1.74 2.25 20.14
N GLU A 109 -3.06 2.16 20.01
CA GLU A 109 -3.89 1.28 20.83
C GLU A 109 -3.47 -0.21 20.67
N VAL A 110 -3.16 -0.64 19.46
CA VAL A 110 -2.70 -2.00 19.16
C VAL A 110 -1.35 -2.27 19.83
N GLN A 111 -0.36 -1.36 19.66
CA GLN A 111 0.96 -1.47 20.28
C GLN A 111 0.87 -1.48 21.82
N ASP A 112 0.09 -0.55 22.42
CA ASP A 112 -0.10 -0.47 23.87
C ASP A 112 -0.74 -1.77 24.45
N SER A 113 -1.46 -2.55 23.62
CA SER A 113 -2.01 -3.85 24.01
C SER A 113 -1.05 -5.03 23.85
N GLY A 114 0.14 -4.80 23.32
CA GLY A 114 1.14 -5.85 23.05
C GLY A 114 0.88 -6.68 21.80
N ILE A 115 -0.10 -6.32 20.96
CA ILE A 115 -0.36 -7.01 19.68
C ILE A 115 0.64 -6.48 18.66
N PRO A 116 1.38 -7.35 17.95
CA PRO A 116 2.30 -6.93 16.89
C PRO A 116 1.56 -6.32 15.69
N ILE A 117 2.22 -5.35 15.07
CA ILE A 117 1.81 -4.76 13.79
C ILE A 117 2.84 -5.15 12.74
N ALA A 118 2.37 -5.50 11.56
CA ALA A 118 3.20 -5.76 10.39
C ALA A 118 2.67 -5.02 9.15
N ILE A 119 3.50 -4.87 8.13
CA ILE A 119 3.12 -4.27 6.85
C ILE A 119 3.32 -5.29 5.73
N GLY A 120 2.28 -5.45 4.89
CA GLY A 120 2.30 -6.23 3.67
C GLY A 120 1.83 -5.40 2.48
N THR A 121 2.76 -4.90 1.65
CA THR A 121 2.48 -3.94 0.59
C THR A 121 2.92 -4.41 -0.79
N ALA A 122 2.30 -3.89 -1.85
CA ALA A 122 2.77 -4.05 -3.22
C ALA A 122 3.94 -3.11 -3.56
N CYS A 123 4.20 -2.11 -2.72
CA CYS A 123 5.35 -1.22 -2.85
C CYS A 123 6.65 -2.00 -2.63
N VAL A 124 7.73 -1.59 -3.29
CA VAL A 124 9.06 -2.18 -3.07
C VAL A 124 9.56 -1.86 -1.64
N GLY A 125 10.14 -2.86 -0.96
CA GLY A 125 10.39 -2.82 0.49
C GLY A 125 11.22 -1.63 0.96
N TRP A 126 12.29 -1.25 0.25
CA TRP A 126 13.10 -0.09 0.65
C TRP A 126 12.31 1.23 0.56
N ALA A 127 11.43 1.37 -0.45
CA ALA A 127 10.58 2.55 -0.59
C ALA A 127 9.50 2.58 0.51
N ALA A 128 8.87 1.43 0.78
CA ALA A 128 7.92 1.28 1.87
C ALA A 128 8.53 1.67 3.24
N GLN A 129 9.77 1.23 3.53
CA GLN A 129 10.48 1.63 4.75
C GLN A 129 10.67 3.15 4.84
N LYS A 130 11.04 3.81 3.74
CA LYS A 130 11.21 5.27 3.70
C LYS A 130 9.90 6.01 3.94
N VAL A 131 8.81 5.53 3.33
CA VAL A 131 7.48 6.13 3.53
C VAL A 131 7.00 5.94 4.97
N VAL A 132 7.11 4.73 5.53
CA VAL A 132 6.74 4.46 6.93
C VAL A 132 7.57 5.29 7.90
N GLN A 133 8.88 5.39 7.67
CA GLN A 133 9.78 6.22 8.49
C GLN A 133 9.37 7.70 8.47
N ALA A 134 9.03 8.24 7.29
CA ALA A 134 8.59 9.62 7.15
C ALA A 134 7.20 9.88 7.74
N ALA A 135 6.29 8.91 7.64
CA ALA A 135 4.90 9.03 8.06
C ALA A 135 4.67 8.79 9.56
N LEU A 136 5.33 7.78 10.13
CA LEU A 136 5.11 7.29 11.50
C LEU A 136 6.35 7.36 12.39
N GLY A 137 7.48 7.76 11.81
CA GLY A 137 8.75 7.89 12.54
C GLY A 137 9.56 6.58 12.59
N GLU A 138 10.84 6.75 12.87
CA GLU A 138 11.81 5.64 12.98
C GLU A 138 11.48 4.67 14.14
N PRO A 139 11.01 5.13 15.32
CA PRO A 139 10.63 4.22 16.40
C PRO A 139 9.49 3.27 16.00
N PHE A 140 8.50 3.77 15.26
CA PHE A 140 7.41 2.91 14.75
C PHE A 140 7.93 1.90 13.74
N LEU A 141 8.75 2.31 12.78
CA LEU A 141 9.35 1.40 11.80
C LEU A 141 10.11 0.25 12.49
N HIS A 142 10.89 0.54 13.53
CA HIS A 142 11.63 -0.47 14.28
C HIS A 142 10.75 -1.35 15.19
N SER A 143 9.55 -0.93 15.53
CA SER A 143 8.60 -1.71 16.33
C SER A 143 7.76 -2.67 15.49
N LEU A 144 7.79 -2.57 14.17
CA LEU A 144 7.07 -3.50 13.29
C LEU A 144 7.60 -4.93 13.46
N ALA A 145 6.70 -5.89 13.57
CA ALA A 145 7.05 -7.31 13.58
C ALA A 145 7.73 -7.72 12.26
N CYS A 146 7.25 -7.20 11.14
CA CYS A 146 7.95 -7.24 9.85
C CYS A 146 7.34 -6.23 8.86
N LEU A 147 8.10 -5.94 7.79
CA LEU A 147 7.63 -5.25 6.60
C LEU A 147 8.00 -6.10 5.38
N CYS A 148 7.00 -6.49 4.59
CA CYS A 148 7.16 -7.23 3.36
C CYS A 148 6.74 -6.38 2.17
N GLY A 149 7.66 -6.10 1.26
CA GLY A 149 7.41 -5.40 0.01
C GLY A 149 6.99 -6.33 -1.12
N GLY A 150 6.55 -5.76 -2.24
CA GLY A 150 6.04 -6.51 -3.39
C GLY A 150 7.04 -7.49 -4.00
N GLU A 151 8.34 -7.23 -3.88
CA GLU A 151 9.39 -8.12 -4.34
C GLU A 151 9.61 -9.35 -3.45
N SER A 152 8.96 -9.40 -2.28
CA SER A 152 9.12 -10.50 -1.31
C SER A 152 8.39 -11.78 -1.73
N THR A 153 7.47 -11.69 -2.69
CA THR A 153 6.65 -12.81 -3.19
C THR A 153 6.60 -12.82 -4.71
N PRO A 154 6.53 -14.01 -5.34
CA PRO A 154 6.43 -14.12 -6.79
C PRO A 154 5.09 -13.60 -7.32
N GLU A 155 4.00 -13.83 -6.59
CA GLU A 155 2.65 -13.41 -6.96
C GLU A 155 2.23 -12.18 -6.16
N HIS A 156 1.63 -11.20 -6.86
CA HIS A 156 1.16 -9.96 -6.27
C HIS A 156 -0.34 -10.03 -5.95
N LYS A 157 -0.82 -9.14 -5.07
CA LYS A 157 -2.26 -8.95 -4.83
C LYS A 157 -3.02 -8.91 -6.17
N PRO A 158 -4.07 -9.70 -6.36
CA PRO A 158 -4.92 -10.34 -5.36
C PRO A 158 -4.52 -11.77 -4.94
N ALA A 159 -3.30 -12.26 -5.26
CA ALA A 159 -2.78 -13.49 -4.67
C ALA A 159 -2.55 -13.31 -3.16
N PRO A 160 -2.72 -14.36 -2.34
CA PRO A 160 -2.63 -14.27 -0.88
C PRO A 160 -1.21 -14.18 -0.35
N ASP A 161 -0.22 -14.33 -1.20
CA ASP A 161 1.20 -14.64 -0.89
C ASP A 161 1.81 -13.65 0.08
N ILE A 162 1.59 -12.35 -0.12
CA ILE A 162 2.18 -11.31 0.73
C ILE A 162 1.68 -11.39 2.18
N TYR A 163 0.38 -11.61 2.37
CA TYR A 163 -0.20 -11.70 3.71
C TYR A 163 0.12 -13.02 4.38
N LEU A 164 0.14 -14.14 3.64
CA LEU A 164 0.61 -15.42 4.15
C LEU A 164 2.10 -15.36 4.55
N LEU A 165 2.94 -14.69 3.77
CA LEU A 165 4.34 -14.48 4.12
C LEU A 165 4.50 -13.67 5.42
N VAL A 166 3.70 -12.61 5.58
CA VAL A 166 3.71 -11.79 6.82
C VAL A 166 3.33 -12.65 8.02
N ALA A 167 2.21 -13.38 7.97
CA ALA A 167 1.76 -14.27 9.04
C ALA A 167 2.81 -15.33 9.38
N GLN A 168 3.41 -15.94 8.34
CA GLN A 168 4.49 -16.92 8.50
C GLN A 168 5.72 -16.33 9.22
N LYS A 169 6.16 -15.13 8.83
CA LYS A 169 7.34 -14.47 9.44
C LYS A 169 7.11 -14.14 10.90
N VAL A 170 5.89 -13.79 11.29
CA VAL A 170 5.53 -13.48 12.68
C VAL A 170 5.22 -14.75 13.46
N GLY A 171 4.90 -15.85 12.80
CA GLY A 171 4.56 -17.14 13.44
C GLY A 171 3.12 -17.20 13.94
N VAL A 172 2.20 -16.51 13.27
CA VAL A 172 0.78 -16.42 13.64
C VAL A 172 -0.09 -17.11 12.58
N HIS A 173 -1.16 -17.76 13.02
CA HIS A 173 -2.15 -18.35 12.11
C HIS A 173 -2.93 -17.26 11.35
N PRO A 174 -3.19 -17.41 10.04
CA PRO A 174 -3.95 -16.43 9.28
C PRO A 174 -5.30 -16.04 9.89
N GLU A 175 -6.02 -17.00 10.46
CA GLU A 175 -7.32 -16.80 11.12
C GLU A 175 -7.25 -15.89 12.37
N SER A 176 -6.06 -15.73 12.98
CA SER A 176 -5.80 -14.81 14.09
C SER A 176 -5.31 -13.43 13.63
N CYS A 177 -5.32 -13.16 12.33
CA CYS A 177 -4.88 -11.91 11.73
C CYS A 177 -6.06 -11.05 11.28
N VAL A 178 -5.92 -9.72 11.45
CA VAL A 178 -6.80 -8.74 10.82
C VAL A 178 -5.97 -7.87 9.89
N VAL A 179 -6.42 -7.74 8.63
CA VAL A 179 -5.80 -6.90 7.61
C VAL A 179 -6.57 -5.59 7.48
N ILE A 180 -5.86 -4.48 7.32
CA ILE A 180 -6.42 -3.16 6.96
C ILE A 180 -5.98 -2.85 5.55
N GLU A 181 -6.94 -2.57 4.67
CA GLU A 181 -6.73 -2.42 3.23
C GLU A 181 -7.59 -1.30 2.64
N ASP A 182 -7.21 -0.80 1.46
CA ASP A 182 -7.95 0.25 0.75
C ASP A 182 -8.46 -0.16 -0.63
N THR A 183 -7.96 -1.29 -1.19
CA THR A 183 -8.28 -1.74 -2.54
C THR A 183 -9.00 -3.08 -2.57
N ARG A 184 -9.77 -3.31 -3.67
CA ARG A 184 -10.37 -4.63 -3.94
C ARG A 184 -9.31 -5.74 -4.04
N HIS A 185 -8.17 -5.49 -4.69
CA HIS A 185 -7.15 -6.51 -4.85
C HIS A 185 -6.51 -6.90 -3.52
N GLY A 186 -6.28 -5.93 -2.66
CA GLY A 186 -5.77 -6.19 -1.32
C GLY A 186 -6.79 -6.91 -0.45
N LEU A 187 -8.06 -6.50 -0.49
CA LEU A 187 -9.15 -7.22 0.16
C LEU A 187 -9.19 -8.70 -0.27
N GLN A 188 -9.20 -8.95 -1.59
CA GLN A 188 -9.19 -10.32 -2.10
C GLN A 188 -7.96 -11.11 -1.69
N SER A 189 -6.80 -10.46 -1.62
CA SER A 189 -5.57 -11.08 -1.12
C SER A 189 -5.72 -11.52 0.34
N ALA A 190 -6.24 -10.65 1.22
CA ALA A 190 -6.48 -10.97 2.63
C ALA A 190 -7.51 -12.10 2.79
N LYS A 191 -8.64 -12.03 2.07
CA LYS A 191 -9.68 -13.07 2.15
C LYS A 191 -9.19 -14.43 1.64
N ARG A 192 -8.40 -14.46 0.57
CA ARG A 192 -7.77 -15.69 0.06
C ARG A 192 -6.70 -16.25 1.01
N ALA A 193 -6.08 -15.39 1.81
CA ALA A 193 -5.17 -15.80 2.87
C ALA A 193 -5.90 -16.39 4.10
N GLY A 194 -7.24 -16.34 4.14
CA GLY A 194 -8.04 -16.78 5.30
C GLY A 194 -8.08 -15.77 6.45
N MET A 195 -7.79 -14.50 6.17
CA MET A 195 -7.75 -13.44 7.17
C MET A 195 -9.03 -12.60 7.18
N SER A 196 -9.37 -12.01 8.32
CA SER A 196 -10.37 -10.95 8.40
C SER A 196 -9.81 -9.65 7.81
N CYS A 197 -10.65 -8.88 7.11
CA CYS A 197 -10.22 -7.67 6.43
C CYS A 197 -11.17 -6.50 6.65
N ILE A 198 -10.60 -5.37 7.09
CA ILE A 198 -11.27 -4.07 7.11
C ILE A 198 -10.87 -3.31 5.85
N ALA A 199 -11.86 -2.89 5.07
CA ALA A 199 -11.64 -2.03 3.93
C ALA A 199 -11.86 -0.56 4.30
N ILE A 200 -10.88 0.28 3.97
CA ILE A 200 -10.94 1.74 4.09
C ILE A 200 -10.63 2.31 2.71
N PRO A 201 -11.61 2.38 1.79
CA PRO A 201 -11.35 2.76 0.40
C PRO A 201 -10.57 4.06 0.27
N SER A 202 -9.50 4.07 -0.53
CA SER A 202 -8.77 5.29 -0.91
C SER A 202 -9.51 6.10 -1.97
N GLU A 203 -9.07 7.34 -2.23
CA GLU A 203 -9.68 8.21 -3.26
C GLU A 203 -9.82 7.47 -4.61
N PHE A 204 -8.78 6.74 -5.02
CA PHE A 204 -8.75 6.04 -6.31
C PHE A 204 -9.47 4.69 -6.31
N ALA A 205 -9.79 4.14 -5.13
CA ALA A 205 -10.47 2.86 -4.96
C ALA A 205 -11.96 3.01 -4.60
N ALA A 206 -12.49 4.23 -4.52
CA ALA A 206 -13.86 4.51 -4.06
C ALA A 206 -14.96 3.77 -4.85
N MET A 207 -14.68 3.39 -6.10
CA MET A 207 -15.62 2.64 -6.97
C MET A 207 -15.38 1.14 -6.98
N HIS A 208 -14.43 0.63 -6.18
CA HIS A 208 -14.18 -0.79 -6.09
C HIS A 208 -15.31 -1.52 -5.33
N ASP A 209 -15.47 -2.81 -5.63
CA ASP A 209 -16.37 -3.68 -4.88
C ASP A 209 -15.67 -4.20 -3.61
N PHE A 210 -16.24 -3.89 -2.46
CA PHE A 210 -15.78 -4.31 -1.13
C PHE A 210 -16.76 -5.25 -0.43
N SER A 211 -17.67 -5.90 -1.16
CA SER A 211 -18.70 -6.79 -0.59
C SER A 211 -18.15 -7.97 0.19
N GLU A 212 -16.90 -8.39 -0.08
CA GLU A 212 -16.22 -9.47 0.65
C GLU A 212 -15.53 -9.02 1.96
N ALA A 213 -15.50 -7.70 2.25
CA ALA A 213 -14.88 -7.19 3.48
C ALA A 213 -15.72 -7.53 4.71
N ASP A 214 -15.06 -7.86 5.81
CA ASP A 214 -15.73 -8.07 7.10
C ASP A 214 -16.27 -6.75 7.67
N LEU A 215 -15.64 -5.63 7.30
CA LEU A 215 -16.10 -4.28 7.61
C LEU A 215 -15.60 -3.29 6.56
N VAL A 216 -16.47 -2.35 6.16
CA VAL A 216 -16.11 -1.23 5.30
C VAL A 216 -16.29 0.07 6.07
N LEU A 217 -15.26 0.91 6.12
CA LEU A 217 -15.27 2.20 6.80
C LEU A 217 -14.80 3.30 5.83
N THR A 218 -15.34 4.51 5.99
CA THR A 218 -14.82 5.70 5.29
C THR A 218 -13.43 6.08 5.79
N ASP A 219 -13.25 6.01 7.10
CA ASP A 219 -11.98 6.19 7.81
C ASP A 219 -12.08 5.57 9.22
N LEU A 220 -10.99 5.58 9.98
CA LEU A 220 -10.97 4.98 11.32
C LEU A 220 -11.49 5.93 12.43
N ASN A 221 -11.94 7.12 12.10
CA ASN A 221 -12.52 8.08 13.07
C ASN A 221 -14.02 8.28 12.92
N SER A 222 -14.60 7.98 11.75
CA SER A 222 -15.98 8.34 11.40
C SER A 222 -16.91 7.13 11.33
N PRO A 223 -18.19 7.24 11.73
CA PRO A 223 -18.79 8.32 12.54
C PRO A 223 -18.37 8.26 14.02
N THR A 224 -17.79 7.16 14.44
CA THR A 224 -17.21 6.94 15.75
C THR A 224 -15.86 6.29 15.61
N PRO A 225 -14.87 6.63 16.47
CA PRO A 225 -13.54 6.04 16.40
C PRO A 225 -13.59 4.50 16.40
N PHE A 226 -13.03 3.90 15.37
CA PHE A 226 -12.81 2.47 15.30
C PHE A 226 -11.63 2.13 16.21
N ASN A 227 -11.81 1.21 17.15
CA ASN A 227 -10.86 0.93 18.22
C ASN A 227 -10.47 -0.55 18.27
N LEU A 228 -9.48 -0.87 19.11
CA LEU A 228 -8.97 -2.22 19.29
C LEU A 228 -10.06 -3.24 19.68
N LYS A 229 -11.06 -2.85 20.49
CA LYS A 229 -12.16 -3.74 20.84
C LYS A 229 -12.91 -4.19 19.60
N ARG A 230 -13.33 -3.24 18.74
CA ARG A 230 -14.03 -3.54 17.48
C ARG A 230 -13.17 -4.37 16.53
N LEU A 231 -11.85 -4.18 16.58
CA LEU A 231 -10.90 -4.95 15.79
C LEU A 231 -10.86 -6.42 16.24
N ARG A 232 -10.91 -6.68 17.56
CA ARG A 232 -11.02 -8.03 18.12
C ARG A 232 -12.36 -8.69 17.82
N ASP A 233 -13.44 -7.91 17.82
CA ASP A 233 -14.80 -8.39 17.56
C ASP A 233 -14.97 -8.96 16.13
N LEU A 234 -14.06 -8.65 15.18
CA LEU A 234 -14.08 -9.22 13.82
C LEU A 234 -13.68 -10.70 13.76
N LEU A 235 -13.08 -11.23 14.82
CA LEU A 235 -12.64 -12.64 14.90
C LEU A 235 -13.60 -13.51 15.72
N LEU A 236 -14.70 -12.95 16.23
CA LEU A 236 -15.74 -13.67 17.00
C LEU A 236 -16.82 -14.23 16.09
#